data_5e363586eaf3ca39ec28bcefda435d18
#
_entry.id   5e363586eaf3ca39ec28bcefda435d18
#
_cell.length_a   1.000
_cell.length_b   1.000
_cell.length_c   1.000
_cell.angle_alpha   90.00
_cell.angle_beta   90.00
_cell.angle_gamma   90.00
#
_symmetry.space_group_name_H-M   'P 1'
#
loop_
_entity.id
_entity.type
_entity.pdbx_description
1 polymer ?
#
loop_
_entity_poly.entity_id
_entity_poly.type
_entity_poly.pdbx_seq_one_letter_code
_entity_poly.pdbx_strand_id
1 'polypeptide(L)'
;MARHESHACRTPPMARENFNDLQVFVAVARERSFTRAAAQLGVSQSALSHTVRGLEERLGVRLLTRTTRSVSMTEAGERLYDTVAPRMQEIEAELVAISDYRDHPAGTIRITTAEHAANSIVWPRLSAILPAYPDLHVELTVDYGLADIVAQRYDIGIRLGGRVANDMIAVPISGPQRMAIVASPTYFVHHVAPQAPADLAAHNCIGLRLPTHGGLMVWDLQKDGQEANVRVDGQWTFNGSGAMLRAALAGAGLAYLPEDMVLEHVQAGRLRRVMDDWCDVFDGYYAYYPSRRQSSSAMRVVIEALRAAR
;
A
#
# COMPACT_ATOMS: atom_id res chain seq x y z
N MET A 1 -27.64 -28.38 63.44
CA MET A 1 -27.64 -28.09 62.01
C MET A 1 -27.62 -26.60 61.81
N ALA A 2 -26.44 -26.02 61.65
CA ALA A 2 -26.27 -24.60 61.42
C ALA A 2 -26.02 -24.40 59.90
N ARG A 3 -26.83 -23.57 59.24
CA ARG A 3 -26.68 -23.19 57.85
C ARG A 3 -25.68 -22.02 57.79
N HIS A 4 -24.54 -22.27 57.13
CA HIS A 4 -23.62 -21.21 56.71
C HIS A 4 -24.21 -20.47 55.52
N GLU A 5 -24.62 -19.20 55.72
CA GLU A 5 -24.88 -18.29 54.61
C GLU A 5 -23.57 -17.69 54.17
N SER A 6 -23.15 -18.10 52.96
CA SER A 6 -21.99 -17.49 52.26
C SER A 6 -22.39 -16.11 51.69
N HIS A 7 -21.91 -15.06 52.27
CA HIS A 7 -21.96 -13.72 51.69
C HIS A 7 -21.03 -13.68 50.48
N ALA A 8 -21.60 -13.91 49.28
CA ALA A 8 -20.91 -13.62 48.02
C ALA A 8 -20.76 -12.08 47.88
N CYS A 9 -19.55 -11.63 47.97
CA CYS A 9 -19.18 -10.23 47.64
C CYS A 9 -19.53 -9.98 46.16
N ARG A 10 -20.68 -9.40 45.90
CA ARG A 10 -21.07 -8.93 44.58
C ARG A 10 -20.23 -7.65 44.30
N THR A 11 -19.18 -7.79 43.50
CA THR A 11 -18.54 -6.65 42.84
C THR A 11 -19.63 -5.97 41.98
N PRO A 12 -19.94 -4.67 42.19
CA PRO A 12 -20.89 -3.97 41.35
C PRO A 12 -20.35 -3.97 39.89
N PRO A 13 -21.23 -4.08 38.87
CA PRO A 13 -20.80 -3.95 37.49
C PRO A 13 -20.13 -2.57 37.35
N MET A 14 -18.87 -2.55 36.90
CA MET A 14 -18.19 -1.31 36.55
C MET A 14 -19.06 -0.56 35.55
N ALA A 15 -19.74 0.49 36.01
CA ALA A 15 -20.40 1.43 35.14
C ALA A 15 -19.37 1.88 34.11
N ARG A 16 -19.72 1.85 32.80
CA ARG A 16 -18.84 2.36 31.74
C ARG A 16 -18.57 3.82 32.04
N GLU A 17 -17.41 4.06 32.65
CA GLU A 17 -16.92 5.41 32.88
C GLU A 17 -16.74 6.06 31.52
N ASN A 18 -17.41 7.18 31.30
CA ASN A 18 -17.22 7.93 30.07
C ASN A 18 -15.91 8.69 30.18
N PHE A 19 -14.94 8.38 29.31
CA PHE A 19 -13.63 9.05 29.29
C PHE A 19 -13.75 10.58 29.20
N ASN A 20 -14.81 11.07 28.54
CA ASN A 20 -15.12 12.48 28.46
C ASN A 20 -15.41 13.11 29.82
N ASP A 21 -16.01 12.38 30.77
CA ASP A 21 -16.31 12.91 32.11
C ASP A 21 -15.05 13.11 32.95
N LEU A 22 -14.06 12.22 32.77
CA LEU A 22 -12.73 12.36 33.37
C LEU A 22 -11.98 13.55 32.79
N GLN A 23 -12.05 13.75 31.46
CA GLN A 23 -11.45 14.92 30.80
C GLN A 23 -12.03 16.23 31.32
N VAL A 24 -13.35 16.31 31.45
CA VAL A 24 -14.04 17.47 32.00
C VAL A 24 -13.63 17.73 33.46
N PHE A 25 -13.58 16.68 34.30
CA PHE A 25 -13.12 16.80 35.68
C PHE A 25 -11.69 17.35 35.77
N VAL A 26 -10.75 16.78 35.00
CA VAL A 26 -9.34 17.21 34.95
C VAL A 26 -9.22 18.68 34.52
N ALA A 27 -9.97 19.09 33.49
CA ALA A 27 -9.97 20.48 33.03
C ALA A 27 -10.46 21.45 34.12
N VAL A 28 -11.58 21.14 34.79
CA VAL A 28 -12.12 21.99 35.87
C VAL A 28 -11.20 22.02 37.08
N ALA A 29 -10.59 20.88 37.43
CA ALA A 29 -9.63 20.79 38.54
C ALA A 29 -8.38 21.61 38.28
N ARG A 30 -7.82 21.55 37.08
CA ARG A 30 -6.66 22.33 36.63
C ARG A 30 -6.92 23.83 36.66
N GLU A 31 -8.03 24.24 36.05
CA GLU A 31 -8.42 25.66 35.98
C GLU A 31 -8.94 26.22 37.28
N ARG A 32 -9.32 25.41 38.25
CA ARG A 32 -10.01 25.82 39.50
C ARG A 32 -11.20 26.74 39.22
N SER A 33 -11.83 26.60 38.05
CA SER A 33 -12.89 27.47 37.55
C SER A 33 -13.68 26.78 36.46
N PHE A 34 -14.99 26.61 36.66
CA PHE A 34 -15.89 26.08 35.62
C PHE A 34 -15.99 27.00 34.40
N THR A 35 -15.90 28.33 34.60
CA THR A 35 -16.00 29.30 33.51
C THR A 35 -14.77 29.22 32.60
N ARG A 36 -13.55 29.14 33.15
CA ARG A 36 -12.32 29.02 32.37
C ARG A 36 -12.23 27.67 31.67
N ALA A 37 -12.55 26.58 32.37
CA ALA A 37 -12.59 25.28 31.78
C ALA A 37 -13.62 25.17 30.63
N ALA A 38 -14.78 25.82 30.78
CA ALA A 38 -15.80 25.90 29.75
C ALA A 38 -15.30 26.61 28.48
N ALA A 39 -14.61 27.72 28.64
CA ALA A 39 -14.00 28.47 27.56
C ALA A 39 -12.92 27.62 26.83
N GLN A 40 -12.09 26.90 27.59
CA GLN A 40 -11.04 26.04 27.07
C GLN A 40 -11.61 24.86 26.24
N LEU A 41 -12.70 24.24 26.73
CA LEU A 41 -13.32 23.06 26.09
C LEU A 41 -14.39 23.42 25.03
N GLY A 42 -14.67 24.70 24.83
CA GLY A 42 -15.66 25.15 23.83
C GLY A 42 -17.12 24.75 24.17
N VAL A 43 -17.45 24.58 25.46
CA VAL A 43 -18.79 24.17 25.94
C VAL A 43 -19.36 25.13 26.97
N SER A 44 -20.63 24.98 27.32
CA SER A 44 -21.24 25.85 28.38
C SER A 44 -20.81 25.43 29.79
N GLN A 45 -20.71 26.40 30.70
CA GLN A 45 -20.44 26.15 32.13
C GLN A 45 -21.46 25.20 32.77
N SER A 46 -22.74 25.28 32.36
CA SER A 46 -23.80 24.42 32.85
C SER A 46 -23.58 22.95 32.41
N ALA A 47 -23.15 22.71 31.19
CA ALA A 47 -22.81 21.38 30.70
C ALA A 47 -21.67 20.76 31.51
N LEU A 48 -20.56 21.50 31.74
CA LEU A 48 -19.46 20.99 32.56
C LEU A 48 -19.91 20.68 33.99
N SER A 49 -20.75 21.57 34.59
CA SER A 49 -21.26 21.36 35.93
C SER A 49 -22.13 20.10 36.04
N HIS A 50 -22.91 19.82 35.00
CA HIS A 50 -23.74 18.61 34.90
C HIS A 50 -22.88 17.36 34.77
N THR A 51 -21.87 17.38 33.87
CA THR A 51 -20.95 16.26 33.64
C THR A 51 -20.17 15.90 34.92
N VAL A 52 -19.59 16.89 35.63
CA VAL A 52 -18.86 16.61 36.86
C VAL A 52 -19.80 16.06 37.93
N ARG A 53 -21.01 16.62 38.07
CA ARG A 53 -22.01 16.11 39.04
C ARG A 53 -22.40 14.66 38.73
N GLY A 54 -22.64 14.34 37.47
CA GLY A 54 -22.93 12.98 37.06
C GLY A 54 -21.79 12.00 37.34
N LEU A 55 -20.53 12.43 37.19
CA LEU A 55 -19.37 11.63 37.57
C LEU A 55 -19.33 11.41 39.10
N GLU A 56 -19.49 12.44 39.89
CA GLU A 56 -19.54 12.37 41.39
C GLU A 56 -20.67 11.44 41.87
N GLU A 57 -21.86 11.53 41.27
CA GLU A 57 -23.01 10.68 41.57
C GLU A 57 -22.73 9.20 41.28
N ARG A 58 -22.11 8.88 40.14
CA ARG A 58 -21.73 7.50 39.78
C ARG A 58 -20.66 6.93 40.69
N LEU A 59 -19.69 7.75 41.08
CA LEU A 59 -18.60 7.35 41.98
C LEU A 59 -19.06 7.32 43.47
N GLY A 60 -20.20 7.93 43.78
CA GLY A 60 -20.69 8.04 45.15
C GLY A 60 -19.86 8.96 46.06
N VAL A 61 -18.94 9.76 45.50
CA VAL A 61 -18.05 10.65 46.23
C VAL A 61 -17.95 12.00 45.52
N ARG A 62 -17.80 13.09 46.31
CA ARG A 62 -17.52 14.41 45.77
C ARG A 62 -16.03 14.49 45.40
N LEU A 63 -15.76 14.99 44.20
CA LEU A 63 -14.40 15.26 43.71
C LEU A 63 -14.02 16.74 43.83
N LEU A 64 -14.99 17.62 43.73
CA LEU A 64 -14.80 19.08 43.84
C LEU A 64 -15.63 19.71 44.94
N THR A 65 -15.02 20.62 45.67
CA THR A 65 -15.71 21.52 46.61
C THR A 65 -15.92 22.87 45.91
N ARG A 66 -17.16 23.37 45.98
CA ARG A 66 -17.56 24.63 45.33
C ARG A 66 -17.92 25.65 46.41
N THR A 67 -17.30 26.79 46.34
CA THR A 67 -17.73 27.99 47.05
C THR A 67 -18.19 29.04 46.01
N THR A 68 -18.81 30.12 46.47
CA THR A 68 -19.22 31.21 45.56
C THR A 68 -18.05 31.92 44.90
N ARG A 69 -16.80 31.66 45.32
CA ARG A 69 -15.60 32.37 44.86
C ARG A 69 -14.52 31.41 44.31
N SER A 70 -14.58 30.11 44.59
CA SER A 70 -13.51 29.15 44.20
C SER A 70 -14.00 27.74 44.02
N VAL A 71 -13.26 26.98 43.22
CA VAL A 71 -13.36 25.51 43.07
C VAL A 71 -12.05 24.93 43.58
N SER A 72 -12.13 23.94 44.47
CA SER A 72 -10.99 23.18 44.99
C SER A 72 -11.29 21.70 44.92
N MET A 73 -10.27 20.86 44.82
CA MET A 73 -10.41 19.41 44.88
C MET A 73 -10.66 18.95 46.33
N THR A 74 -11.39 17.86 46.47
CA THR A 74 -11.45 17.05 47.69
C THR A 74 -10.26 16.10 47.72
N GLU A 75 -10.00 15.40 48.81
CA GLU A 75 -8.98 14.37 48.93
C GLU A 75 -9.19 13.25 47.83
N ALA A 76 -10.45 12.84 47.63
CA ALA A 76 -10.79 11.90 46.55
C ALA A 76 -10.55 12.49 45.15
N GLY A 77 -10.81 13.81 44.97
CA GLY A 77 -10.53 14.55 43.77
C GLY A 77 -9.03 14.65 43.47
N GLU A 78 -8.21 14.97 44.46
CA GLU A 78 -6.76 15.04 44.32
C GLU A 78 -6.20 13.67 43.93
N ARG A 79 -6.58 12.60 44.61
CA ARG A 79 -6.16 11.24 44.28
C ARG A 79 -6.53 10.84 42.85
N LEU A 80 -7.74 11.15 42.39
CA LEU A 80 -8.18 10.87 41.03
C LEU A 80 -7.41 11.73 40.02
N TYR A 81 -7.21 13.02 40.32
CA TYR A 81 -6.47 13.96 39.46
C TYR A 81 -5.02 13.52 39.28
N ASP A 82 -4.30 13.16 40.34
CA ASP A 82 -2.90 12.74 40.31
C ASP A 82 -2.71 11.43 39.50
N THR A 83 -3.76 10.62 39.45
CA THR A 83 -3.72 9.38 38.65
C THR A 83 -4.09 9.62 37.19
N VAL A 84 -5.13 10.40 36.92
CA VAL A 84 -5.73 10.53 35.58
C VAL A 84 -5.04 11.62 34.74
N ALA A 85 -4.67 12.77 35.34
CA ALA A 85 -4.13 13.88 34.59
C ALA A 85 -2.80 13.54 33.86
N PRO A 86 -1.82 12.85 34.50
CA PRO A 86 -0.60 12.43 33.80
C PRO A 86 -0.89 11.45 32.63
N ARG A 87 -1.81 10.49 32.83
CA ARG A 87 -2.18 9.52 31.79
C ARG A 87 -2.84 10.18 30.59
N MET A 88 -3.68 11.19 30.82
CA MET A 88 -4.27 11.99 29.74
C MET A 88 -3.21 12.77 28.97
N GLN A 89 -2.23 13.34 29.65
CA GLN A 89 -1.12 14.04 29.00
C GLN A 89 -0.26 13.07 28.16
N GLU A 90 0.00 11.86 28.66
CA GLU A 90 0.70 10.81 27.89
C GLU A 90 -0.08 10.45 26.60
N ILE A 91 -1.41 10.28 26.73
CA ILE A 91 -2.28 10.00 25.57
C ILE A 91 -2.28 11.19 24.59
N GLU A 92 -2.41 12.41 25.06
CA GLU A 92 -2.38 13.62 24.22
C GLU A 92 -1.02 13.75 23.50
N ALA A 93 0.10 13.51 24.21
CA ALA A 93 1.43 13.52 23.61
C ALA A 93 1.57 12.45 22.50
N GLU A 94 1.04 11.25 22.74
CA GLU A 94 1.07 10.16 21.74
C GLU A 94 0.19 10.49 20.53
N LEU A 95 -0.98 11.11 20.73
CA LEU A 95 -1.83 11.57 19.62
C LEU A 95 -1.16 12.68 18.79
N VAL A 96 -0.39 13.56 19.42
CA VAL A 96 0.43 14.57 18.73
C VAL A 96 1.54 13.88 17.96
N ALA A 97 2.28 12.94 18.58
CA ALA A 97 3.33 12.16 17.91
C ALA A 97 2.78 11.39 16.69
N ILE A 98 1.59 10.78 16.81
CA ILE A 98 0.91 10.13 15.68
C ILE A 98 0.51 11.15 14.59
N SER A 99 0.20 12.40 14.96
CA SER A 99 -0.09 13.46 13.99
C SER A 99 1.15 13.89 13.22
N ASP A 100 2.32 13.90 13.86
CA ASP A 100 3.61 14.16 13.20
C ASP A 100 3.97 13.05 12.20
N TYR A 101 3.53 11.81 12.42
CA TYR A 101 3.62 10.74 11.42
C TYR A 101 2.84 11.04 10.12
N ARG A 102 1.87 11.96 10.14
CA ARG A 102 1.18 12.41 8.93
C ARG A 102 2.10 13.19 7.97
N ASP A 103 3.04 13.91 8.50
CA ASP A 103 3.92 14.82 7.73
C ASP A 103 5.30 14.22 7.46
N HIS A 104 5.69 13.13 8.16
CA HIS A 104 6.95 12.42 7.92
C HIS A 104 6.69 11.00 7.40
N PRO A 105 6.84 10.78 6.08
CA PRO A 105 6.70 9.46 5.48
C PRO A 105 7.75 8.49 6.06
N ALA A 106 7.28 7.47 6.77
CA ALA A 106 8.12 6.48 7.43
C ALA A 106 7.53 5.07 7.31
N GLY A 107 8.36 4.04 7.53
CA GLY A 107 7.98 2.64 7.50
C GLY A 107 8.33 1.95 6.19
N THR A 108 7.87 0.70 6.02
CA THR A 108 8.18 -0.13 4.85
C THR A 108 6.96 -0.26 3.95
N ILE A 109 7.14 0.05 2.65
CA ILE A 109 6.16 -0.21 1.59
C ILE A 109 6.63 -1.42 0.78
N ARG A 110 5.81 -2.47 0.76
CA ARG A 110 6.06 -3.73 0.06
C ARG A 110 5.35 -3.74 -1.27
N ILE A 111 6.12 -3.83 -2.36
CA ILE A 111 5.65 -3.78 -3.74
C ILE A 111 5.93 -5.11 -4.43
N THR A 112 4.93 -5.69 -5.10
CA THR A 112 5.12 -6.82 -6.03
C THR A 112 4.90 -6.36 -7.46
N THR A 113 5.78 -6.77 -8.37
CA THR A 113 5.73 -6.33 -9.78
C THR A 113 6.42 -7.30 -10.72
N ALA A 114 6.14 -7.19 -12.04
CA ALA A 114 6.93 -7.86 -13.06
C ALA A 114 8.33 -7.21 -13.19
N GLU A 115 9.33 -7.99 -13.62
CA GLU A 115 10.72 -7.54 -13.76
C GLU A 115 10.86 -6.29 -14.63
N HIS A 116 10.14 -6.23 -15.74
CA HIS A 116 10.17 -5.08 -16.64
C HIS A 116 9.71 -3.80 -15.91
N ALA A 117 8.55 -3.81 -15.25
CA ALA A 117 8.07 -2.64 -14.53
C ALA A 117 8.95 -2.28 -13.33
N ALA A 118 9.58 -3.26 -12.67
CA ALA A 118 10.56 -3.01 -11.62
C ALA A 118 11.71 -2.14 -12.13
N ASN A 119 12.26 -2.49 -13.30
CA ASN A 119 13.46 -1.86 -13.85
C ASN A 119 13.17 -0.57 -14.62
N SER A 120 12.06 -0.52 -15.37
CA SER A 120 11.75 0.62 -16.26
C SER A 120 10.94 1.73 -15.57
N ILE A 121 10.20 1.42 -14.49
CA ILE A 121 9.28 2.37 -13.86
C ILE A 121 9.57 2.55 -12.38
N VAL A 122 9.53 1.44 -11.60
CA VAL A 122 9.55 1.52 -10.14
C VAL A 122 10.90 2.00 -9.63
N TRP A 123 11.96 1.31 -10.02
CA TRP A 123 13.31 1.66 -9.59
C TRP A 123 13.71 3.10 -9.98
N PRO A 124 13.60 3.54 -11.25
CA PRO A 124 14.01 4.90 -11.61
C PRO A 124 13.26 5.99 -10.85
N ARG A 125 11.96 5.81 -10.63
CA ARG A 125 11.14 6.83 -9.95
C ARG A 125 11.34 6.86 -8.45
N LEU A 126 11.38 5.69 -7.80
CA LEU A 126 11.53 5.64 -6.35
C LEU A 126 12.97 5.95 -5.91
N SER A 127 13.98 5.52 -6.65
CA SER A 127 15.37 5.86 -6.35
C SER A 127 15.64 7.37 -6.38
N ALA A 128 14.89 8.12 -7.18
CA ALA A 128 15.03 9.57 -7.26
C ALA A 128 14.46 10.30 -6.03
N ILE A 129 13.44 9.75 -5.39
CA ILE A 129 12.75 10.42 -4.27
C ILE A 129 13.18 9.91 -2.88
N LEU A 130 13.54 8.62 -2.76
CA LEU A 130 13.86 7.99 -1.48
C LEU A 130 14.94 8.70 -0.65
N PRO A 131 15.99 9.34 -1.24
CA PRO A 131 16.97 10.09 -0.47
C PRO A 131 16.37 11.25 0.36
N ALA A 132 15.21 11.77 -0.02
CA ALA A 132 14.49 12.81 0.74
C ALA A 132 13.67 12.26 1.92
N TYR A 133 13.52 10.93 2.01
CA TYR A 133 12.71 10.26 3.02
C TYR A 133 13.50 9.13 3.71
N PRO A 134 14.45 9.44 4.60
CA PRO A 134 15.38 8.45 5.17
C PRO A 134 14.70 7.35 5.99
N ASP A 135 13.51 7.61 6.53
CA ASP A 135 12.74 6.65 7.34
C ASP A 135 11.74 5.83 6.50
N LEU A 136 11.67 6.07 5.17
CA LEU A 136 10.85 5.33 4.23
C LEU A 136 11.67 4.22 3.55
N HIS A 137 11.25 2.98 3.75
CA HIS A 137 11.86 1.81 3.13
C HIS A 137 10.95 1.22 2.07
N VAL A 138 11.52 0.75 0.97
CA VAL A 138 10.79 0.04 -0.10
C VAL A 138 11.35 -1.36 -0.25
N GLU A 139 10.46 -2.35 -0.12
CA GLU A 139 10.75 -3.77 -0.39
C GLU A 139 10.12 -4.14 -1.73
N LEU A 140 10.93 -4.42 -2.75
CA LEU A 140 10.48 -4.73 -4.10
C LEU A 140 10.66 -6.20 -4.40
N THR A 141 9.54 -6.90 -4.61
CA THR A 141 9.51 -8.32 -5.01
C THR A 141 9.16 -8.44 -6.48
N VAL A 142 10.06 -9.07 -7.24
CA VAL A 142 9.81 -9.38 -8.65
C VAL A 142 9.09 -10.71 -8.76
N ASP A 143 7.83 -10.67 -9.17
CA ASP A 143 6.98 -11.83 -9.39
C ASP A 143 5.98 -11.54 -10.53
N TYR A 144 5.85 -12.47 -11.47
CA TYR A 144 4.90 -12.40 -12.59
C TYR A 144 3.52 -12.95 -12.22
N GLY A 145 3.36 -13.55 -11.04
CA GLY A 145 2.10 -14.11 -10.57
C GLY A 145 1.04 -13.04 -10.32
N LEU A 146 -0.22 -13.41 -10.50
CA LEU A 146 -1.36 -12.66 -9.97
C LEU A 146 -1.45 -12.97 -8.47
N ALA A 147 -0.63 -12.28 -7.68
CA ALA A 147 -0.63 -12.44 -6.24
C ALA A 147 -1.89 -11.80 -5.64
N ASP A 148 -2.55 -12.51 -4.73
CA ASP A 148 -3.41 -11.84 -3.76
C ASP A 148 -2.51 -11.00 -2.84
N ILE A 149 -2.40 -9.70 -3.15
CA ILE A 149 -1.50 -8.78 -2.44
C ILE A 149 -1.86 -8.65 -0.97
N VAL A 150 -3.13 -8.84 -0.61
CA VAL A 150 -3.60 -8.78 0.78
C VAL A 150 -3.14 -10.02 1.56
N ALA A 151 -3.38 -11.21 1.01
CA ALA A 151 -2.98 -12.48 1.64
C ALA A 151 -1.44 -12.59 1.77
N GLN A 152 -0.70 -12.09 0.79
CA GLN A 152 0.77 -12.10 0.78
C GLN A 152 1.42 -10.87 1.46
N ARG A 153 0.60 -9.98 2.05
CA ARG A 153 1.03 -8.80 2.80
C ARG A 153 1.84 -7.78 1.99
N TYR A 154 1.54 -7.65 0.68
CA TYR A 154 2.01 -6.54 -0.12
C TYR A 154 1.10 -5.32 0.07
N ASP A 155 1.68 -4.13 -0.03
CA ASP A 155 0.95 -2.87 0.03
C ASP A 155 0.50 -2.42 -1.36
N ILE A 156 1.33 -2.70 -2.38
CA ILE A 156 1.10 -2.34 -3.78
C ILE A 156 1.41 -3.53 -4.68
N GLY A 157 0.52 -3.80 -5.63
CA GLY A 157 0.79 -4.65 -6.77
C GLY A 157 0.90 -3.81 -8.05
N ILE A 158 1.82 -4.17 -8.96
CA ILE A 158 1.99 -3.49 -10.24
C ILE A 158 1.87 -4.53 -11.36
N ARG A 159 0.89 -4.35 -12.24
CA ARG A 159 0.61 -5.27 -13.35
C ARG A 159 0.13 -4.48 -14.59
N LEU A 160 0.17 -5.14 -15.74
CA LEU A 160 -0.42 -4.65 -16.98
C LEU A 160 -1.94 -4.65 -16.89
N GLY A 161 -2.57 -3.61 -17.45
CA GLY A 161 -4.02 -3.44 -17.49
C GLY A 161 -4.64 -2.97 -16.18
N GLY A 162 -5.77 -2.29 -16.26
CA GLY A 162 -6.46 -1.66 -15.14
C GLY A 162 -7.57 -2.49 -14.47
N ARG A 163 -7.71 -3.78 -14.82
CA ARG A 163 -8.75 -4.65 -14.23
C ARG A 163 -8.31 -5.15 -12.86
N VAL A 164 -8.96 -4.63 -11.82
CA VAL A 164 -8.71 -4.99 -10.41
C VAL A 164 -10.02 -5.35 -9.70
N ALA A 165 -9.92 -6.02 -8.56
CA ALA A 165 -11.08 -6.32 -7.71
C ALA A 165 -11.76 -5.04 -7.20
N ASN A 166 -13.06 -5.12 -6.90
CA ASN A 166 -13.90 -3.97 -6.54
C ASN A 166 -13.47 -3.20 -5.28
N ASP A 167 -12.65 -3.80 -4.42
CA ASP A 167 -12.11 -3.21 -3.19
C ASP A 167 -10.70 -2.62 -3.35
N MET A 168 -10.17 -2.61 -4.57
CA MET A 168 -8.86 -2.08 -4.93
C MET A 168 -8.96 -0.74 -5.66
N ILE A 169 -7.97 0.10 -5.42
CA ILE A 169 -7.75 1.32 -6.21
C ILE A 169 -6.69 1.01 -7.26
N ALA A 170 -6.95 1.32 -8.52
CA ALA A 170 -5.99 1.22 -9.62
C ALA A 170 -5.57 2.61 -10.09
N VAL A 171 -4.28 2.83 -10.18
CA VAL A 171 -3.67 4.10 -10.62
C VAL A 171 -2.76 3.81 -11.81
N PRO A 172 -2.96 4.45 -12.98
CA PRO A 172 -2.05 4.29 -14.11
C PRO A 172 -0.68 4.87 -13.77
N ILE A 173 0.37 4.09 -14.03
CA ILE A 173 1.76 4.47 -13.76
C ILE A 173 2.64 4.48 -15.01
N SER A 174 2.12 4.06 -16.14
CA SER A 174 2.77 4.24 -17.46
C SER A 174 1.73 4.63 -18.51
N GLY A 175 2.21 5.11 -19.65
CA GLY A 175 1.44 5.16 -20.87
C GLY A 175 1.23 3.77 -21.47
N PRO A 176 0.58 3.71 -22.65
CA PRO A 176 0.41 2.48 -23.41
C PRO A 176 1.75 1.78 -23.63
N GLN A 177 1.72 0.47 -23.69
CA GLN A 177 2.89 -0.40 -23.89
C GLN A 177 2.76 -1.18 -25.18
N ARG A 178 3.88 -1.65 -25.72
CA ARG A 178 3.94 -2.50 -26.88
C ARG A 178 4.95 -3.62 -26.64
N MET A 179 4.67 -4.79 -27.18
CA MET A 179 5.65 -5.87 -27.22
C MET A 179 6.39 -5.87 -28.58
N ALA A 180 7.53 -6.53 -28.63
CA ALA A 180 8.28 -6.75 -29.85
C ALA A 180 8.75 -8.21 -29.93
N ILE A 181 8.67 -8.79 -31.11
CA ILE A 181 9.28 -10.09 -31.42
C ILE A 181 10.66 -9.81 -31.99
N VAL A 182 11.71 -10.29 -31.33
CA VAL A 182 13.10 -10.02 -31.70
C VAL A 182 13.95 -11.27 -31.66
N ALA A 183 14.99 -11.29 -32.52
CA ALA A 183 16.12 -12.18 -32.39
C ALA A 183 17.41 -11.48 -32.88
N SER A 184 18.57 -12.06 -32.61
CA SER A 184 19.82 -11.53 -33.12
C SER A 184 19.93 -11.73 -34.65
N PRO A 185 20.67 -10.90 -35.40
CA PRO A 185 20.95 -11.13 -36.81
C PRO A 185 21.56 -12.49 -37.08
N THR A 186 22.37 -13.04 -36.17
CA THR A 186 23.00 -14.34 -36.29
C THR A 186 21.99 -15.50 -36.33
N TYR A 187 20.87 -15.37 -35.61
CA TYR A 187 19.78 -16.33 -35.66
C TYR A 187 19.19 -16.41 -37.07
N PHE A 188 19.02 -15.28 -37.76
CA PHE A 188 18.43 -15.19 -39.07
C PHE A 188 19.40 -15.59 -40.23
N VAL A 189 20.66 -15.89 -39.93
CA VAL A 189 21.56 -16.49 -40.93
C VAL A 189 21.04 -17.89 -41.37
N HIS A 190 20.42 -18.61 -40.43
CA HIS A 190 19.95 -19.98 -40.64
C HIS A 190 18.42 -20.13 -40.64
N HIS A 191 17.69 -19.04 -40.40
CA HIS A 191 16.24 -19.05 -40.29
C HIS A 191 15.63 -17.89 -41.07
N VAL A 192 14.64 -18.16 -41.88
CA VAL A 192 13.86 -17.13 -42.59
C VAL A 192 13.03 -16.38 -41.54
N ALA A 193 13.01 -15.05 -41.62
CA ALA A 193 12.23 -14.28 -40.67
C ALA A 193 10.72 -14.56 -40.75
N PRO A 194 10.02 -14.85 -39.66
CA PRO A 194 8.58 -15.09 -39.65
C PRO A 194 7.80 -13.85 -40.10
N GLN A 195 6.71 -14.03 -40.80
CA GLN A 195 5.80 -12.98 -41.27
C GLN A 195 4.38 -13.11 -40.70
N ALA A 196 4.01 -14.31 -40.27
CA ALA A 196 2.70 -14.59 -39.69
C ALA A 196 2.82 -15.49 -38.44
N PRO A 197 1.80 -15.46 -37.55
CA PRO A 197 1.79 -16.28 -36.33
C PRO A 197 2.04 -17.77 -36.55
N ALA A 198 1.58 -18.33 -37.68
CA ALA A 198 1.81 -19.73 -38.03
C ALA A 198 3.28 -20.07 -38.25
N ASP A 199 4.09 -19.12 -38.72
CA ASP A 199 5.51 -19.34 -39.00
C ASP A 199 6.31 -19.58 -37.69
N LEU A 200 5.81 -19.11 -36.55
CA LEU A 200 6.46 -19.28 -35.24
C LEU A 200 6.63 -20.76 -34.85
N ALA A 201 5.80 -21.65 -35.37
CA ALA A 201 5.92 -23.08 -35.14
C ALA A 201 7.22 -23.69 -35.73
N ALA A 202 7.85 -23.03 -36.71
CA ALA A 202 9.12 -23.44 -37.30
C ALA A 202 10.35 -22.82 -36.63
N HIS A 203 10.13 -22.01 -35.56
CA HIS A 203 11.19 -21.29 -34.88
C HIS A 203 11.44 -21.79 -33.46
N ASN A 204 12.69 -21.64 -33.00
CA ASN A 204 13.04 -21.81 -31.60
C ASN A 204 12.61 -20.54 -30.83
N CYS A 205 11.51 -20.61 -30.11
CA CYS A 205 10.96 -19.46 -29.36
C CYS A 205 11.32 -19.54 -27.88
N ILE A 206 11.81 -18.45 -27.35
CA ILE A 206 12.22 -18.33 -25.94
C ILE A 206 10.97 -18.09 -25.08
N GLY A 207 10.62 -19.06 -24.23
CA GLY A 207 9.43 -19.02 -23.40
C GLY A 207 9.61 -18.24 -22.08
N LEU A 208 8.55 -17.59 -21.61
CA LEU A 208 8.43 -17.05 -20.26
C LEU A 208 7.48 -17.95 -19.45
N ARG A 209 7.98 -18.49 -18.33
CA ARG A 209 7.15 -19.26 -17.39
C ARG A 209 6.48 -18.34 -16.39
N LEU A 210 5.16 -18.43 -16.33
CA LEU A 210 4.34 -17.67 -15.38
C LEU A 210 4.11 -18.52 -14.12
N PRO A 211 4.39 -18.01 -12.91
CA PRO A 211 4.25 -18.79 -11.68
C PRO A 211 2.79 -19.09 -11.32
N THR A 212 1.84 -18.24 -11.69
CA THR A 212 0.42 -18.35 -11.28
C THR A 212 -0.25 -19.64 -11.73
N HIS A 213 0.10 -20.14 -12.93
CA HIS A 213 -0.50 -21.35 -13.48
C HIS A 213 0.55 -22.38 -13.93
N GLY A 214 1.85 -22.13 -13.66
CA GLY A 214 2.94 -22.99 -14.10
C GLY A 214 3.11 -23.10 -15.63
N GLY A 215 2.25 -22.41 -16.38
CA GLY A 215 2.23 -22.41 -17.85
C GLY A 215 3.23 -21.43 -18.46
N LEU A 216 3.48 -21.60 -19.76
CA LEU A 216 4.20 -20.62 -20.56
C LEU A 216 3.28 -19.45 -20.92
N MET A 217 3.86 -18.26 -20.96
CA MET A 217 3.16 -17.07 -21.47
C MET A 217 2.77 -17.32 -22.94
N VAL A 218 1.51 -17.12 -23.24
CA VAL A 218 1.00 -17.13 -24.61
C VAL A 218 1.41 -15.81 -25.27
N TRP A 219 1.82 -15.84 -26.51
CA TRP A 219 2.09 -14.65 -27.29
C TRP A 219 0.77 -14.13 -27.86
N ASP A 220 0.28 -13.05 -27.29
CA ASP A 220 -0.95 -12.41 -27.76
C ASP A 220 -0.60 -11.44 -28.89
N LEU A 221 -0.95 -11.84 -30.11
CA LEU A 221 -0.65 -11.12 -31.34
C LEU A 221 -1.95 -10.60 -31.94
N GLN A 222 -1.91 -9.40 -32.50
CA GLN A 222 -3.07 -8.79 -33.13
C GLN A 222 -2.64 -7.99 -34.37
N LYS A 223 -3.39 -8.13 -35.45
CA LYS A 223 -3.22 -7.33 -36.67
C LYS A 223 -4.56 -7.09 -37.33
N ASP A 224 -4.90 -5.85 -37.63
CA ASP A 224 -6.13 -5.44 -38.33
C ASP A 224 -7.41 -6.05 -37.74
N GLY A 225 -7.46 -6.17 -36.40
CA GLY A 225 -8.57 -6.79 -35.67
C GLY A 225 -8.58 -8.33 -35.66
N GLN A 226 -7.60 -8.98 -36.29
CA GLN A 226 -7.40 -10.41 -36.21
C GLN A 226 -6.50 -10.74 -35.00
N GLU A 227 -7.03 -11.45 -34.00
CA GLU A 227 -6.28 -11.93 -32.84
C GLU A 227 -5.67 -13.32 -33.09
N ALA A 228 -4.45 -13.54 -32.62
CA ALA A 228 -3.77 -14.83 -32.66
C ALA A 228 -3.02 -15.06 -31.32
N ASN A 229 -3.52 -16.04 -30.56
CA ASN A 229 -2.93 -16.50 -29.31
C ASN A 229 -1.99 -17.66 -29.55
N VAL A 230 -0.69 -17.41 -29.66
CA VAL A 230 0.29 -18.41 -30.04
C VAL A 230 0.98 -19.03 -28.83
N ARG A 231 0.81 -20.33 -28.68
CA ARG A 231 1.63 -21.11 -27.73
C ARG A 231 2.92 -21.51 -28.45
N VAL A 232 3.99 -20.86 -28.06
CA VAL A 232 5.30 -21.08 -28.65
C VAL A 232 6.03 -22.23 -27.98
N ASP A 233 6.95 -22.86 -28.71
CA ASP A 233 7.85 -23.89 -28.21
C ASP A 233 9.30 -23.54 -28.50
N GLY A 234 10.21 -24.09 -27.71
CA GLY A 234 11.63 -23.90 -27.89
C GLY A 234 12.46 -24.45 -26.74
N GLN A 235 13.76 -24.44 -26.93
CA GLN A 235 14.73 -25.07 -26.02
C GLN A 235 14.89 -24.34 -24.70
N TRP A 236 14.54 -23.03 -24.65
CA TRP A 236 14.78 -22.19 -23.48
C TRP A 236 13.50 -21.64 -22.89
N THR A 237 13.36 -21.81 -21.60
CA THR A 237 12.29 -21.21 -20.81
C THR A 237 12.89 -20.52 -19.59
N PHE A 238 12.52 -19.26 -19.38
CA PHE A 238 12.95 -18.44 -18.24
C PHE A 238 11.73 -17.97 -17.44
N ASN A 239 11.98 -17.48 -16.26
CA ASN A 239 10.98 -16.83 -15.41
C ASN A 239 11.20 -15.30 -15.29
N GLY A 240 12.01 -14.71 -16.18
CA GLY A 240 12.32 -13.30 -16.20
C GLY A 240 12.70 -12.80 -17.58
N SER A 241 12.25 -11.58 -17.91
CA SER A 241 12.45 -10.94 -19.22
C SER A 241 13.92 -10.59 -19.51
N GLY A 242 14.68 -10.25 -18.48
CA GLY A 242 16.11 -9.95 -18.64
C GLY A 242 16.94 -11.15 -19.09
N ALA A 243 16.61 -12.37 -18.63
CA ALA A 243 17.26 -13.60 -19.12
C ALA A 243 16.86 -13.91 -20.57
N MET A 244 15.59 -13.70 -20.92
CA MET A 244 15.11 -13.86 -22.30
C MET A 244 15.84 -12.91 -23.26
N LEU A 245 16.03 -11.65 -22.88
CA LEU A 245 16.76 -10.66 -23.67
C LEU A 245 18.21 -11.12 -23.93
N ARG A 246 18.90 -11.57 -22.89
CA ARG A 246 20.28 -12.11 -23.04
C ARG A 246 20.33 -13.32 -23.97
N ALA A 247 19.37 -14.22 -23.88
CA ALA A 247 19.31 -15.38 -24.76
C ALA A 247 19.03 -14.98 -26.23
N ALA A 248 18.13 -14.02 -26.47
CA ALA A 248 17.86 -13.50 -27.81
C ALA A 248 19.11 -12.80 -28.41
N LEU A 249 19.82 -12.01 -27.62
CA LEU A 249 21.10 -11.39 -28.04
C LEU A 249 22.18 -12.42 -28.39
N ALA A 250 22.21 -13.54 -27.68
CA ALA A 250 23.12 -14.65 -27.95
C ALA A 250 22.71 -15.53 -29.14
N GLY A 251 21.59 -15.26 -29.81
CA GLY A 251 21.13 -16.01 -30.97
C GLY A 251 20.38 -17.28 -30.65
N ALA A 252 19.90 -17.45 -29.42
CA ALA A 252 19.22 -18.68 -29.01
C ALA A 252 17.81 -18.84 -29.58
N GLY A 253 17.19 -17.82 -30.17
CA GLY A 253 15.86 -17.89 -30.74
C GLY A 253 15.12 -16.56 -30.78
N LEU A 254 13.84 -16.63 -31.09
CA LEU A 254 12.90 -15.50 -31.03
C LEU A 254 12.46 -15.24 -29.58
N ALA A 255 12.41 -13.99 -29.17
CA ALA A 255 11.87 -13.57 -27.89
C ALA A 255 10.76 -12.53 -28.08
N TYR A 256 9.69 -12.62 -27.27
CA TYR A 256 8.60 -11.68 -27.19
C TYR A 256 8.74 -10.86 -25.92
N LEU A 257 9.19 -9.61 -26.07
CA LEU A 257 9.65 -8.74 -24.97
C LEU A 257 9.01 -7.35 -25.07
N PRO A 258 8.89 -6.61 -23.98
CA PRO A 258 8.55 -5.19 -24.02
C PRO A 258 9.46 -4.42 -24.98
N GLU A 259 8.85 -3.58 -25.83
CA GLU A 259 9.55 -2.87 -26.91
C GLU A 259 10.69 -1.98 -26.39
N ASP A 260 10.47 -1.27 -25.29
CA ASP A 260 11.45 -0.37 -24.68
C ASP A 260 12.70 -1.13 -24.18
N MET A 261 12.58 -2.38 -23.72
CA MET A 261 13.72 -3.22 -23.36
C MET A 261 14.64 -3.53 -24.53
N VAL A 262 14.09 -3.63 -25.73
CA VAL A 262 14.85 -4.07 -26.91
C VAL A 262 15.28 -2.93 -27.81
N LEU A 263 14.71 -1.74 -27.62
CA LEU A 263 14.88 -0.59 -28.52
C LEU A 263 16.34 -0.22 -28.75
N GLU A 264 17.15 -0.09 -27.71
CA GLU A 264 18.58 0.21 -27.79
C GLU A 264 19.34 -0.87 -28.56
N HIS A 265 18.99 -2.14 -28.36
CA HIS A 265 19.63 -3.26 -29.03
C HIS A 265 19.26 -3.31 -30.51
N VAL A 266 18.03 -2.96 -30.86
CA VAL A 266 17.57 -2.86 -32.26
C VAL A 266 18.29 -1.70 -32.96
N GLN A 267 18.35 -0.52 -32.34
CA GLN A 267 19.06 0.64 -32.88
C GLN A 267 20.55 0.36 -33.11
N ALA A 268 21.17 -0.40 -32.20
CA ALA A 268 22.55 -0.82 -32.31
C ALA A 268 22.80 -2.02 -33.26
N GLY A 269 21.76 -2.53 -33.92
CA GLY A 269 21.83 -3.67 -34.82
C GLY A 269 22.13 -5.01 -34.14
N ARG A 270 22.06 -5.10 -32.82
CA ARG A 270 22.26 -6.34 -32.03
C ARG A 270 21.03 -7.25 -32.05
N LEU A 271 19.87 -6.67 -32.23
CA LEU A 271 18.60 -7.37 -32.42
C LEU A 271 17.90 -6.86 -33.69
N ARG A 272 17.13 -7.73 -34.31
CA ARG A 272 16.23 -7.41 -35.41
C ARG A 272 14.81 -7.73 -35.02
N ARG A 273 13.90 -6.78 -35.24
CA ARG A 273 12.44 -6.95 -35.05
C ARG A 273 11.83 -7.71 -36.23
N VAL A 274 10.83 -8.49 -35.93
CA VAL A 274 10.01 -9.20 -36.94
C VAL A 274 8.54 -9.12 -36.54
N MET A 275 7.65 -9.23 -37.52
CA MET A 275 6.19 -9.20 -37.29
C MET A 275 5.70 -7.96 -36.53
N ASP A 276 6.26 -6.77 -36.81
CA ASP A 276 5.91 -5.55 -36.12
C ASP A 276 4.42 -5.19 -36.24
N ASP A 277 3.81 -5.55 -37.35
CA ASP A 277 2.40 -5.35 -37.62
C ASP A 277 1.45 -6.31 -36.83
N TRP A 278 2.02 -7.31 -36.15
CA TRP A 278 1.31 -8.20 -35.24
C TRP A 278 1.45 -7.84 -33.75
N CYS A 279 2.28 -6.85 -33.43
CA CYS A 279 2.52 -6.39 -32.07
C CYS A 279 1.77 -5.09 -31.82
N ASP A 280 0.51 -5.18 -31.43
CA ASP A 280 -0.33 -4.02 -31.18
C ASP A 280 -0.01 -3.34 -29.83
N VAL A 281 -0.54 -2.14 -29.66
CA VAL A 281 -0.42 -1.35 -28.43
C VAL A 281 -1.51 -1.77 -27.46
N PHE A 282 -1.17 -1.90 -26.20
CA PHE A 282 -2.09 -2.27 -25.13
C PHE A 282 -1.94 -1.37 -23.91
N ASP A 283 -2.90 -1.49 -22.97
CA ASP A 283 -2.88 -0.73 -21.72
C ASP A 283 -1.57 -0.95 -20.96
N GLY A 284 -1.03 0.16 -20.43
CA GLY A 284 0.21 0.15 -19.68
C GLY A 284 0.09 -0.45 -18.28
N TYR A 285 1.07 -0.14 -17.45
CA TYR A 285 1.12 -0.61 -16.06
C TYR A 285 0.24 0.23 -15.14
N TYR A 286 -0.38 -0.46 -14.20
CA TYR A 286 -1.17 0.12 -13.12
C TYR A 286 -0.61 -0.34 -11.77
N ALA A 287 -0.52 0.60 -10.83
CA ALA A 287 -0.37 0.30 -9.42
C ALA A 287 -1.75 0.08 -8.81
N TYR A 288 -1.96 -1.05 -8.13
CA TYR A 288 -3.21 -1.34 -7.44
C TYR A 288 -2.95 -1.65 -5.97
N TYR A 289 -3.86 -1.17 -5.10
CA TYR A 289 -3.74 -1.30 -3.66
C TYR A 289 -5.11 -1.23 -2.98
N PRO A 290 -5.27 -1.82 -1.76
CA PRO A 290 -6.53 -1.77 -1.03
C PRO A 290 -6.89 -0.34 -0.63
N SER A 291 -8.17 0.06 -0.78
CA SER A 291 -8.66 1.42 -0.47
C SER A 291 -8.36 1.85 0.98
N ARG A 292 -8.36 0.92 1.93
CA ARG A 292 -8.03 1.17 3.35
C ARG A 292 -6.58 1.58 3.60
N ARG A 293 -5.66 1.36 2.65
CA ARG A 293 -4.23 1.70 2.75
C ARG A 293 -3.90 3.10 2.25
N GLN A 294 -4.86 3.79 1.65
CA GLN A 294 -4.65 5.11 1.02
C GLN A 294 -4.24 6.22 2.01
N SER A 295 -4.48 6.04 3.31
CA SER A 295 -4.35 7.10 4.31
C SER A 295 -2.92 7.33 4.83
N SER A 296 -1.94 6.43 4.62
CA SER A 296 -0.59 6.63 5.14
C SER A 296 0.21 7.63 4.29
N SER A 297 1.03 8.48 4.95
CA SER A 297 1.93 9.43 4.28
C SER A 297 2.94 8.73 3.38
N ALA A 298 3.50 7.60 3.83
CA ALA A 298 4.40 6.74 3.06
C ALA A 298 3.76 6.24 1.76
N MET A 299 2.51 5.74 1.83
CA MET A 299 1.78 5.27 0.66
C MET A 299 1.51 6.40 -0.34
N ARG A 300 1.13 7.60 0.14
CA ARG A 300 0.91 8.78 -0.71
C ARG A 300 2.16 9.13 -1.50
N VAL A 301 3.31 9.26 -0.82
CA VAL A 301 4.59 9.60 -1.45
C VAL A 301 4.96 8.58 -2.53
N VAL A 302 4.87 7.29 -2.22
CA VAL A 302 5.20 6.23 -3.18
C VAL A 302 4.24 6.24 -4.38
N ILE A 303 2.93 6.32 -4.17
CA ILE A 303 1.96 6.36 -5.28
C ILE A 303 2.11 7.62 -6.12
N GLU A 304 2.37 8.77 -5.51
CA GLU A 304 2.60 10.04 -6.21
C GLU A 304 3.85 9.97 -7.11
N ALA A 305 4.93 9.40 -6.59
CA ALA A 305 6.15 9.17 -7.36
C ALA A 305 5.97 8.16 -8.50
N LEU A 306 5.12 7.14 -8.30
CA LEU A 306 4.83 6.14 -9.33
C LEU A 306 3.85 6.63 -10.41
N ARG A 307 3.06 7.67 -10.18
CA ARG A 307 2.14 8.20 -11.20
C ARG A 307 2.89 8.61 -12.45
N ALA A 308 2.31 8.31 -13.62
CA ALA A 308 2.82 8.84 -14.88
C ALA A 308 2.74 10.37 -14.83
N ALA A 309 3.81 11.03 -15.23
CA ALA A 309 3.74 12.47 -15.48
C ALA A 309 2.63 12.71 -16.52
N ARG A 310 1.70 13.59 -16.20
CA ARG A 310 0.63 14.00 -17.13
C ARG A 310 1.22 14.79 -18.28
#